data_7f7889074bd72ab1578eb5d3b08e7a38
#
_entry.id   7f7889074bd72ab1578eb5d3b08e7a38
#
_cell.length_a   1.000
_cell.length_b   1.000
_cell.length_c   1.000
_cell.angle_alpha   90.00
_cell.angle_beta   90.00
_cell.angle_gamma   90.00
#
_symmetry.space_group_name_H-M   'P 1'
#
loop_
_entity.id
_entity.type
_entity.pdbx_description
1 polymer ?
#
loop_
_entity_poly.entity_id
_entity_poly.type
_entity_poly.pdbx_seq_one_letter_code
_entity_poly.pdbx_strand_id
1 'polypeptide(L)'
;MNTIILRVTFKLFKTLACLFFSLFTSLAVAQLNMAAPKVNPELNIPYPATSYPVDAKTRALIKRGEYLTKAGDCIACHTDTQHNGKAFAGGLGIYTPFGTIYSPNITPDKSTGIGLWSNEDFIRAMHQGIAPNGSYYFPVFPFPSFAKINKNDLLAIKAYLFSLPPINKANQANEMMWPFNWRFLQLGWRILFLHANEYQPDNQQTLSWNRGAYLVQGL
;
A
#
# COMPACT_ATOMS: atom_id res chain seq x y z
N MET A 1 11.07 54.30 16.90
CA MET A 1 12.04 53.53 16.11
C MET A 1 11.70 52.05 15.97
N ASN A 2 10.97 51.43 16.93
CA ASN A 2 10.67 49.97 16.91
C ASN A 2 9.54 49.53 15.93
N THR A 3 8.62 50.40 15.57
CA THR A 3 7.47 50.06 14.70
C THR A 3 7.81 49.96 13.22
N ILE A 4 8.87 50.63 12.78
CA ILE A 4 9.32 50.63 11.36
C ILE A 4 10.12 49.33 11.09
N ILE A 5 10.95 48.90 12.04
CA ILE A 5 11.74 47.65 11.93
C ILE A 5 10.83 46.43 11.87
N LEU A 6 9.75 46.38 12.68
CA LEU A 6 8.78 45.28 12.70
C LEU A 6 7.99 45.18 11.38
N ARG A 7 7.68 46.28 10.74
CA ARG A 7 6.96 46.30 9.45
C ARG A 7 7.84 45.88 8.28
N VAL A 8 9.14 46.18 8.33
CA VAL A 8 10.10 45.78 7.27
C VAL A 8 10.37 44.29 7.36
N THR A 9 10.59 43.74 8.55
CA THR A 9 10.80 42.30 8.75
C THR A 9 9.59 41.48 8.34
N PHE A 10 8.36 41.94 8.63
CA PHE A 10 7.12 41.25 8.25
C PHE A 10 6.86 41.28 6.74
N LYS A 11 7.24 42.37 6.04
CA LYS A 11 7.18 42.45 4.56
C LYS A 11 8.22 41.52 3.91
N LEU A 12 9.46 41.49 4.42
CA LEU A 12 10.49 40.58 3.92
C LEU A 12 10.08 39.10 4.12
N PHE A 13 9.49 38.76 5.25
CA PHE A 13 9.04 37.38 5.51
C PHE A 13 7.90 36.96 4.57
N LYS A 14 6.95 37.84 4.27
CA LYS A 14 5.88 37.56 3.29
C LYS A 14 6.40 37.42 1.86
N THR A 15 7.35 38.24 1.42
CA THR A 15 7.95 38.13 0.08
C THR A 15 8.82 36.88 -0.05
N LEU A 16 9.57 36.51 0.99
CA LEU A 16 10.34 35.25 1.01
C LEU A 16 9.43 34.04 0.98
N ALA A 17 8.35 34.02 1.74
CA ALA A 17 7.34 32.94 1.76
C ALA A 17 6.64 32.79 0.40
N CYS A 18 6.28 33.88 -0.26
CA CYS A 18 5.69 33.85 -1.61
C CYS A 18 6.68 33.36 -2.67
N LEU A 19 7.94 33.74 -2.59
CA LEU A 19 9.00 33.25 -3.49
C LEU A 19 9.29 31.77 -3.28
N PHE A 20 9.29 31.32 -2.02
CA PHE A 20 9.41 29.88 -1.72
C PHE A 20 8.23 29.07 -2.24
N PHE A 21 7.01 29.58 -2.08
CA PHE A 21 5.80 28.91 -2.57
C PHE A 21 5.74 28.87 -4.11
N SER A 22 6.15 29.96 -4.81
CA SER A 22 6.21 29.99 -6.27
C SER A 22 7.32 29.11 -6.86
N LEU A 23 8.47 28.97 -6.19
CA LEU A 23 9.51 28.01 -6.59
C LEU A 23 9.04 26.55 -6.42
N PHE A 24 8.33 26.26 -5.34
CA PHE A 24 7.79 24.91 -5.11
C PHE A 24 6.70 24.53 -6.12
N THR A 25 5.83 25.48 -6.50
CA THR A 25 4.81 25.22 -7.54
C THR A 25 5.42 25.03 -8.92
N SER A 26 6.47 25.77 -9.26
CA SER A 26 7.17 25.61 -10.56
C SER A 26 7.93 24.28 -10.66
N LEU A 27 8.56 23.81 -9.57
CA LEU A 27 9.20 22.48 -9.55
C LEU A 27 8.17 21.35 -9.59
N ALA A 28 7.03 21.50 -8.93
CA ALA A 28 5.96 20.49 -8.93
C ALA A 28 5.34 20.32 -10.33
N VAL A 29 5.16 21.43 -11.07
CA VAL A 29 4.61 21.39 -12.44
C VAL A 29 5.61 20.81 -13.43
N ALA A 30 6.92 21.04 -13.26
CA ALA A 30 7.95 20.45 -14.12
C ALA A 30 8.07 18.92 -13.96
N GLN A 31 7.75 18.37 -12.78
CA GLN A 31 7.77 16.92 -12.55
C GLN A 31 6.51 16.18 -13.01
N LEU A 32 5.39 16.89 -13.22
CA LEU A 32 4.15 16.31 -13.77
C LEU A 32 4.24 15.88 -15.23
N ASN A 33 5.31 16.26 -15.93
CA ASN A 33 5.58 15.83 -17.31
C ASN A 33 6.45 14.55 -17.43
N MET A 34 6.76 13.87 -16.35
CA MET A 34 7.29 12.51 -16.45
C MET A 34 6.16 11.60 -16.93
N ALA A 35 6.26 11.18 -18.20
CA ALA A 35 5.30 10.27 -18.80
C ALA A 35 5.13 9.06 -17.89
N ALA A 36 3.92 8.90 -17.32
CA ALA A 36 3.60 7.68 -16.60
C ALA A 36 3.89 6.48 -17.52
N PRO A 37 4.55 5.44 -17.01
CA PRO A 37 4.82 4.26 -17.82
C PRO A 37 3.49 3.77 -18.40
N LYS A 38 3.46 3.52 -19.70
CA LYS A 38 2.27 2.99 -20.38
C LYS A 38 1.98 1.62 -19.76
N VAL A 39 1.02 1.59 -18.86
CA VAL A 39 0.46 0.32 -18.36
C VAL A 39 -0.19 -0.34 -19.57
N ASN A 40 0.29 -1.52 -19.97
CA ASN A 40 -0.37 -2.31 -21.01
C ASN A 40 -1.73 -2.79 -20.47
N PRO A 41 -2.87 -2.30 -20.95
CA PRO A 41 -4.18 -2.68 -20.42
C PRO A 41 -4.54 -4.14 -20.66
N GLU A 42 -3.80 -4.85 -21.53
CA GLU A 42 -4.02 -6.26 -21.84
C GLU A 42 -3.21 -7.23 -20.97
N LEU A 43 -2.53 -6.75 -19.94
CA LEU A 43 -1.69 -7.60 -19.11
C LEU A 43 -2.57 -8.45 -18.18
N ASN A 44 -3.10 -9.54 -18.72
CA ASN A 44 -3.75 -10.59 -17.94
C ASN A 44 -2.68 -11.38 -17.18
N ILE A 45 -2.39 -10.97 -15.95
CA ILE A 45 -1.47 -11.71 -15.08
C ILE A 45 -2.19 -12.95 -14.59
N PRO A 46 -1.77 -14.17 -15.00
CA PRO A 46 -2.45 -15.37 -14.57
C PRO A 46 -2.21 -15.58 -13.06
N TYR A 47 -3.31 -15.75 -12.32
CA TYR A 47 -3.21 -16.17 -10.93
C TYR A 47 -2.57 -17.56 -10.85
N PRO A 48 -1.61 -17.78 -9.93
CA PRO A 48 -1.00 -19.09 -9.76
C PRO A 48 -2.03 -20.15 -9.42
N ALA A 49 -1.83 -21.37 -9.96
CA ALA A 49 -2.66 -22.50 -9.57
C ALA A 49 -2.50 -22.79 -8.08
N THR A 50 -3.63 -22.93 -7.38
CA THR A 50 -3.65 -23.21 -5.93
C THR A 50 -3.90 -24.68 -5.69
N SER A 51 -3.01 -25.32 -4.94
CA SER A 51 -3.24 -26.67 -4.44
C SER A 51 -4.06 -26.59 -3.14
N TYR A 52 -5.31 -27.04 -3.20
CA TYR A 52 -6.18 -27.03 -2.04
C TYR A 52 -5.99 -28.27 -1.17
N PRO A 53 -5.87 -28.12 0.16
CA PRO A 53 -5.79 -29.26 1.07
C PRO A 53 -7.10 -30.07 1.09
N VAL A 54 -7.01 -31.33 1.53
CA VAL A 54 -8.18 -32.25 1.64
C VAL A 54 -9.13 -31.80 2.74
N ASP A 55 -8.61 -31.22 3.81
CA ASP A 55 -9.41 -30.69 4.92
C ASP A 55 -10.34 -29.55 4.46
N ALA A 56 -11.64 -29.74 4.70
CA ALA A 56 -12.70 -28.87 4.21
C ALA A 56 -12.62 -27.45 4.80
N LYS A 57 -12.23 -27.30 6.08
CA LYS A 57 -12.15 -26.01 6.76
C LYS A 57 -11.03 -25.14 6.18
N THR A 58 -9.82 -25.70 6.06
CA THR A 58 -8.67 -25.00 5.46
C THR A 58 -8.92 -24.67 3.99
N ARG A 59 -9.57 -25.59 3.26
CA ARG A 59 -9.96 -25.36 1.86
C ARG A 59 -10.91 -24.17 1.73
N ALA A 60 -11.94 -24.09 2.60
CA ALA A 60 -12.91 -22.98 2.59
C ALA A 60 -12.21 -21.65 2.91
N LEU A 61 -11.29 -21.65 3.88
CA LEU A 61 -10.50 -20.47 4.25
C LEU A 61 -9.65 -19.97 3.07
N ILE A 62 -8.91 -20.87 2.41
CA ILE A 62 -8.08 -20.54 1.25
C ILE A 62 -8.92 -20.03 0.07
N LYS A 63 -10.06 -20.66 -0.25
CA LYS A 63 -10.98 -20.19 -1.30
C LYS A 63 -11.54 -18.79 -1.01
N ARG A 64 -11.87 -18.51 0.26
CA ARG A 64 -12.27 -17.17 0.67
C ARG A 64 -11.16 -16.16 0.47
N GLY A 65 -9.93 -16.52 0.87
CA GLY A 65 -8.74 -15.68 0.68
C GLY A 65 -8.41 -15.43 -0.78
N GLU A 66 -8.52 -16.46 -1.63
CA GLU A 66 -8.36 -16.33 -3.09
C GLU A 66 -9.34 -15.31 -3.67
N TYR A 67 -10.62 -15.42 -3.31
CA TYR A 67 -11.65 -14.47 -3.74
C TYR A 67 -11.32 -13.03 -3.30
N LEU A 68 -10.94 -12.82 -2.04
CA LEU A 68 -10.64 -11.49 -1.51
C LEU A 68 -9.34 -10.92 -2.10
N THR A 69 -8.33 -11.75 -2.31
CA THR A 69 -7.07 -11.34 -2.95
C THR A 69 -7.28 -10.91 -4.40
N LYS A 70 -8.20 -11.60 -5.12
CA LYS A 70 -8.62 -11.21 -6.47
C LYS A 70 -9.46 -9.93 -6.45
N ALA A 71 -10.38 -9.78 -5.51
CA ALA A 71 -11.19 -8.57 -5.37
C ALA A 71 -10.35 -7.33 -5.07
N GLY A 72 -9.28 -7.47 -4.29
CA GLY A 72 -8.33 -6.39 -3.97
C GLY A 72 -7.20 -6.23 -4.97
N ASP A 73 -7.19 -7.01 -6.04
CA ASP A 73 -6.21 -6.99 -7.12
C ASP A 73 -4.74 -6.93 -6.66
N CYS A 74 -4.43 -7.68 -5.59
CA CYS A 74 -3.10 -7.65 -4.98
C CYS A 74 -1.98 -8.02 -5.96
N ILE A 75 -2.30 -8.85 -6.97
CA ILE A 75 -1.35 -9.32 -7.98
C ILE A 75 -0.86 -8.18 -8.88
N ALA A 76 -1.70 -7.18 -9.17
CA ALA A 76 -1.35 -6.08 -10.06
C ALA A 76 -0.18 -5.25 -9.51
N CYS A 77 -0.19 -4.97 -8.19
CA CYS A 77 0.90 -4.24 -7.55
C CYS A 77 2.08 -5.16 -7.20
N HIS A 78 1.82 -6.40 -6.79
CA HIS A 78 2.86 -7.31 -6.30
C HIS A 78 3.47 -8.21 -7.38
N THR A 79 3.40 -7.80 -8.65
CA THR A 79 4.03 -8.51 -9.78
C THR A 79 4.70 -7.51 -10.70
N ASP A 80 5.99 -7.70 -10.96
CA ASP A 80 6.75 -6.89 -11.91
C ASP A 80 6.44 -7.33 -13.34
N THR A 81 5.35 -6.80 -13.89
CA THR A 81 4.87 -7.15 -15.23
C THR A 81 5.75 -6.59 -16.35
N GLN A 82 6.54 -5.56 -16.04
CA GLN A 82 7.42 -4.94 -17.03
C GLN A 82 8.65 -5.82 -17.34
N HIS A 83 9.06 -6.66 -16.38
CA HIS A 83 10.23 -7.53 -16.50
C HIS A 83 9.87 -9.01 -16.39
N ASN A 84 8.64 -9.41 -16.77
CA ASN A 84 8.16 -10.79 -16.70
C ASN A 84 8.30 -11.41 -15.29
N GLY A 85 8.07 -10.61 -14.26
CA GLY A 85 8.15 -11.05 -12.86
C GLY A 85 7.11 -12.11 -12.54
N LYS A 86 7.46 -12.97 -11.60
CA LYS A 86 6.55 -14.01 -11.10
C LYS A 86 5.46 -13.41 -10.23
N ALA A 87 4.26 -13.95 -10.32
CA ALA A 87 3.09 -13.52 -9.56
C ALA A 87 3.39 -13.42 -8.05
N PHE A 88 3.01 -12.30 -7.46
CA PHE A 88 3.20 -11.95 -6.05
C PHE A 88 4.65 -11.83 -5.57
N ALA A 89 5.65 -11.95 -6.46
CA ALA A 89 7.07 -11.84 -6.10
C ALA A 89 7.58 -10.39 -6.00
N GLY A 90 6.70 -9.40 -6.14
CA GLY A 90 7.04 -7.97 -6.04
C GLY A 90 7.95 -7.46 -7.16
N GLY A 91 8.52 -6.28 -6.94
CA GLY A 91 9.47 -5.65 -7.84
C GLY A 91 8.86 -4.62 -8.79
N LEU A 92 7.53 -4.44 -8.79
CA LEU A 92 6.92 -3.37 -9.58
C LEU A 92 7.27 -2.01 -8.99
N GLY A 93 7.85 -1.13 -9.80
CA GLY A 93 8.13 0.26 -9.45
C GLY A 93 6.85 1.11 -9.54
N ILE A 94 6.44 1.69 -8.42
CA ILE A 94 5.29 2.60 -8.32
C ILE A 94 5.85 4.01 -8.22
N TYR A 95 5.64 4.81 -9.26
CA TYR A 95 6.15 6.17 -9.35
C TYR A 95 5.29 7.13 -8.54
N THR A 96 5.94 7.96 -7.74
CA THR A 96 5.31 9.02 -6.96
C THR A 96 6.04 10.34 -7.19
N PRO A 97 5.44 11.49 -6.86
CA PRO A 97 6.15 12.77 -6.90
C PRO A 97 7.39 12.84 -6.00
N PHE A 98 7.55 11.88 -5.08
CA PHE A 98 8.64 11.83 -4.10
C PHE A 98 9.70 10.76 -4.43
N GLY A 99 9.53 10.06 -5.54
CA GLY A 99 10.41 8.97 -5.97
C GLY A 99 9.68 7.67 -6.23
N THR A 100 10.42 6.60 -6.46
CA THR A 100 9.88 5.27 -6.79
C THR A 100 9.82 4.38 -5.56
N ILE A 101 8.67 3.74 -5.36
CA ILE A 101 8.46 2.73 -4.33
C ILE A 101 8.32 1.38 -5.02
N TYR A 102 9.13 0.40 -4.64
CA TYR A 102 9.06 -0.94 -5.18
C TYR A 102 8.18 -1.84 -4.32
N SER A 103 7.24 -2.54 -4.96
CA SER A 103 6.37 -3.49 -4.29
C SER A 103 7.17 -4.66 -3.73
N PRO A 104 6.92 -5.10 -2.48
CA PRO A 104 7.64 -6.24 -1.90
C PRO A 104 7.11 -7.58 -2.38
N ASN A 105 7.94 -8.61 -2.23
CA ASN A 105 7.57 -10.01 -2.36
C ASN A 105 6.60 -10.41 -1.24
N ILE A 106 5.38 -10.82 -1.60
CA ILE A 106 4.36 -11.31 -0.66
C ILE A 106 4.07 -12.81 -0.80
N THR A 107 4.96 -13.54 -1.50
CA THR A 107 4.90 -15.01 -1.49
C THR A 107 5.33 -15.58 -0.12
N PRO A 108 5.04 -16.86 0.19
CA PRO A 108 5.41 -17.46 1.46
C PRO A 108 6.91 -17.85 1.54
N ASP A 109 7.76 -17.19 0.76
CA ASP A 109 9.22 -17.36 0.89
C ASP A 109 9.69 -16.82 2.24
N LYS A 110 10.50 -17.63 2.96
CA LYS A 110 10.93 -17.30 4.32
C LYS A 110 12.04 -16.26 4.38
N SER A 111 12.81 -16.11 3.31
CA SER A 111 13.98 -15.22 3.29
C SER A 111 13.66 -13.85 2.65
N THR A 112 12.83 -13.83 1.64
CA THR A 112 12.57 -12.61 0.86
C THR A 112 11.09 -12.18 0.82
N GLY A 113 10.19 -13.08 1.22
CA GLY A 113 8.75 -12.85 1.25
C GLY A 113 8.19 -12.70 2.66
N ILE A 114 6.93 -13.09 2.82
CA ILE A 114 6.21 -12.99 4.09
C ILE A 114 6.09 -14.31 4.86
N GLY A 115 6.88 -15.34 4.47
CA GLY A 115 6.76 -16.71 4.99
C GLY A 115 7.03 -16.87 6.49
N LEU A 116 7.68 -15.90 7.14
CA LEU A 116 7.90 -15.87 8.59
C LEU A 116 6.93 -14.99 9.36
N TRP A 117 5.97 -14.33 8.68
CA TRP A 117 5.04 -13.43 9.35
C TRP A 117 4.02 -14.19 10.19
N SER A 118 3.84 -13.76 11.44
CA SER A 118 2.73 -14.20 12.29
C SER A 118 1.40 -13.68 11.75
N ASN A 119 0.29 -14.13 12.32
CA ASN A 119 -1.03 -13.57 12.02
C ASN A 119 -1.12 -12.09 12.44
N GLU A 120 -0.54 -11.79 13.59
CA GLU A 120 -0.49 -10.45 14.17
C GLU A 120 0.34 -9.50 13.30
N ASP A 121 1.47 -9.96 12.75
CA ASP A 121 2.28 -9.17 11.82
C ASP A 121 1.50 -8.82 10.55
N PHE A 122 0.79 -9.81 9.98
CA PHE A 122 -0.01 -9.59 8.79
C PHE A 122 -1.16 -8.59 9.06
N ILE A 123 -1.91 -8.80 10.14
CA ILE A 123 -3.01 -7.89 10.53
C ILE A 123 -2.46 -6.48 10.81
N ARG A 124 -1.33 -6.36 11.52
CA ARG A 124 -0.70 -5.06 11.82
C ARG A 124 -0.24 -4.35 10.56
N ALA A 125 0.33 -5.06 9.60
CA ALA A 125 0.72 -4.50 8.31
C ALA A 125 -0.50 -3.97 7.54
N MET A 126 -1.57 -4.75 7.46
CA MET A 126 -2.79 -4.41 6.71
C MET A 126 -3.61 -3.31 7.38
N HIS A 127 -3.80 -3.36 8.71
CA HIS A 127 -4.63 -2.38 9.42
C HIS A 127 -3.89 -1.10 9.80
N GLN A 128 -2.60 -1.20 10.07
CA GLN A 128 -1.85 -0.09 10.65
C GLN A 128 -0.72 0.42 9.78
N GLY A 129 -0.37 -0.28 8.68
CA GLY A 129 0.78 0.08 7.85
C GLY A 129 2.10 -0.03 8.60
N ILE A 130 2.25 -1.02 9.50
CA ILE A 130 3.46 -1.26 10.27
C ILE A 130 4.04 -2.63 9.92
N ALA A 131 5.29 -2.64 9.48
CA ALA A 131 6.04 -3.86 9.18
C ALA A 131 6.41 -4.64 10.46
N PRO A 132 6.78 -5.96 10.36
CA PRO A 132 7.20 -6.75 11.52
C PRO A 132 8.35 -6.13 12.32
N ASN A 133 9.27 -5.45 11.65
CA ASN A 133 10.40 -4.74 12.28
C ASN A 133 10.04 -3.37 12.88
N GLY A 134 8.74 -2.99 12.91
CA GLY A 134 8.25 -1.73 13.45
C GLY A 134 8.33 -0.53 12.49
N SER A 135 8.89 -0.68 11.29
CA SER A 135 8.95 0.43 10.32
C SER A 135 7.57 0.72 9.71
N TYR A 136 7.31 1.99 9.39
CA TYR A 136 6.06 2.40 8.76
C TYR A 136 6.10 2.19 7.24
N TYR A 137 4.97 1.75 6.67
CA TYR A 137 4.80 1.72 5.23
C TYR A 137 4.44 3.10 4.68
N PHE A 138 4.82 3.35 3.43
CA PHE A 138 4.33 4.49 2.68
C PHE A 138 2.84 4.28 2.28
N PRO A 139 2.02 5.34 2.22
CA PRO A 139 0.58 5.21 1.97
C PRO A 139 0.23 4.82 0.53
N VAL A 140 1.20 4.60 -0.34
CA VAL A 140 1.02 3.87 -1.60
C VAL A 140 0.54 2.44 -1.37
N PHE A 141 0.90 1.84 -0.24
CA PHE A 141 0.24 0.66 0.29
C PHE A 141 -1.06 1.10 0.98
N PRO A 142 -2.25 0.75 0.45
CA PRO A 142 -3.52 1.35 0.86
C PRO A 142 -4.05 0.78 2.20
N PHE A 143 -3.19 0.72 3.22
CA PHE A 143 -3.58 0.24 4.55
C PHE A 143 -4.75 1.02 5.20
N PRO A 144 -5.03 2.30 4.88
CA PRO A 144 -6.24 2.95 5.39
C PRO A 144 -7.55 2.31 4.86
N SER A 145 -7.55 1.80 3.64
CA SER A 145 -8.66 1.00 3.10
C SER A 145 -8.67 -0.39 3.74
N PHE A 146 -7.54 -1.07 3.76
CA PHE A 146 -7.42 -2.41 4.34
C PHE A 146 -7.76 -2.45 5.84
N ALA A 147 -7.62 -1.34 6.56
CA ALA A 147 -8.06 -1.22 7.95
C ALA A 147 -9.57 -1.51 8.14
N LYS A 148 -10.38 -1.39 7.07
CA LYS A 148 -11.82 -1.71 7.07
C LYS A 148 -12.11 -3.20 6.92
N ILE A 149 -11.14 -4.01 6.50
CA ILE A 149 -11.32 -5.46 6.35
C ILE A 149 -11.29 -6.10 7.74
N ASN A 150 -12.25 -6.98 8.04
CA ASN A 150 -12.25 -7.70 9.29
C ASN A 150 -11.09 -8.70 9.37
N LYS A 151 -10.65 -9.02 10.59
CA LYS A 151 -9.50 -9.89 10.85
C LYS A 151 -9.64 -11.28 10.22
N ASN A 152 -10.84 -11.85 10.18
CA ASN A 152 -11.06 -13.19 9.61
C ASN A 152 -10.79 -13.18 8.10
N ASP A 153 -11.19 -12.12 7.40
CA ASP A 153 -10.93 -11.95 5.97
C ASP A 153 -9.44 -11.69 5.68
N LEU A 154 -8.76 -10.94 6.53
CA LEU A 154 -7.31 -10.78 6.42
C LEU A 154 -6.58 -12.12 6.62
N LEU A 155 -7.01 -12.94 7.59
CA LEU A 155 -6.44 -14.26 7.80
C LEU A 155 -6.75 -15.22 6.65
N ALA A 156 -7.90 -15.07 6.00
CA ALA A 156 -8.21 -15.81 4.77
C ALA A 156 -7.28 -15.39 3.62
N ILE A 157 -7.06 -14.08 3.40
CA ILE A 157 -6.09 -13.58 2.41
C ILE A 157 -4.69 -14.14 2.70
N LYS A 158 -4.23 -14.07 3.95
CA LYS A 158 -2.95 -14.67 4.35
C LYS A 158 -2.89 -16.15 4.03
N ALA A 159 -3.94 -16.92 4.39
CA ALA A 159 -3.99 -18.36 4.13
C ALA A 159 -3.87 -18.68 2.63
N TYR A 160 -4.49 -17.88 1.77
CA TYR A 160 -4.33 -18.02 0.33
C TYR A 160 -2.89 -17.72 -0.12
N LEU A 161 -2.32 -16.58 0.29
CA LEU A 161 -0.93 -16.24 -0.07
C LEU A 161 0.05 -17.31 0.41
N PHE A 162 -0.18 -17.91 1.58
CA PHE A 162 0.64 -18.98 2.14
C PHE A 162 0.43 -20.33 1.47
N SER A 163 -0.63 -20.51 0.69
CA SER A 163 -0.85 -21.71 -0.13
C SER A 163 -0.17 -21.64 -1.50
N LEU A 164 0.39 -20.49 -1.85
CA LEU A 164 1.10 -20.28 -3.12
C LEU A 164 2.54 -20.81 -3.05
N PRO A 165 3.15 -21.13 -4.20
CA PRO A 165 4.57 -21.49 -4.23
C PRO A 165 5.46 -20.35 -3.71
N PRO A 166 6.43 -20.63 -2.83
CA PRO A 166 7.41 -19.64 -2.40
C PRO A 166 8.33 -19.25 -3.57
N ILE A 167 8.59 -17.96 -3.73
CA ILE A 167 9.48 -17.44 -4.77
C ILE A 167 10.58 -16.64 -4.07
N ASN A 168 11.81 -17.13 -4.17
CA ASN A 168 12.97 -16.40 -3.65
C ASN A 168 13.35 -15.30 -4.63
N LYS A 169 12.93 -14.06 -4.31
CA LYS A 169 13.27 -12.83 -5.02
C LYS A 169 13.50 -11.72 -4.00
N ALA A 170 14.72 -11.20 -3.94
CA ALA A 170 15.07 -10.11 -3.04
C ALA A 170 14.22 -8.86 -3.33
N ASN A 171 13.80 -8.19 -2.26
CA ASN A 171 13.07 -6.92 -2.38
C ASN A 171 14.02 -5.81 -2.82
N GLN A 172 13.56 -4.99 -3.76
CA GLN A 172 14.28 -3.81 -4.20
C GLN A 172 14.13 -2.66 -3.19
N ALA A 173 15.21 -1.92 -2.96
CA ALA A 173 15.16 -0.73 -2.11
C ALA A 173 14.38 0.39 -2.80
N ASN A 174 13.58 1.13 -2.03
CA ASN A 174 12.85 2.28 -2.55
C ASN A 174 13.80 3.43 -2.91
N GLU A 175 13.54 4.10 -4.02
CA GLU A 175 14.29 5.24 -4.54
C GLU A 175 13.55 6.54 -4.24
N MET A 176 13.48 6.91 -2.95
CA MET A 176 12.78 8.10 -2.48
C MET A 176 13.74 9.27 -2.28
N MET A 177 13.32 10.47 -2.70
CA MET A 177 14.07 11.71 -2.47
C MET A 177 14.17 12.03 -0.97
N TRP A 178 15.29 12.59 -0.57
CA TRP A 178 15.45 13.18 0.77
C TRP A 178 14.49 14.39 0.93
N PRO A 179 13.82 14.58 2.08
CA PRO A 179 13.78 13.75 3.29
C PRO A 179 12.68 12.68 3.29
N PHE A 180 11.94 12.49 2.19
CA PHE A 180 10.79 11.58 2.09
C PHE A 180 11.16 10.10 2.20
N ASN A 181 12.45 9.75 2.08
CA ASN A 181 12.97 8.43 2.35
C ASN A 181 12.94 8.06 3.86
N TRP A 182 12.72 9.01 4.74
CA TRP A 182 12.63 8.78 6.18
C TRP A 182 11.28 8.21 6.58
N ARG A 183 11.24 6.91 6.86
CA ARG A 183 9.99 6.20 7.18
C ARG A 183 9.30 6.72 8.44
N PHE A 184 10.03 7.30 9.41
CA PHE A 184 9.41 7.85 10.60
C PHE A 184 8.47 9.04 10.31
N LEU A 185 8.66 9.76 9.20
CA LEU A 185 7.74 10.82 8.78
C LEU A 185 6.32 10.31 8.52
N GLN A 186 6.19 9.01 8.21
CA GLN A 186 4.89 8.38 8.03
C GLN A 186 4.08 8.29 9.34
N LEU A 187 4.72 8.44 10.52
CA LEU A 187 4.01 8.56 11.79
C LEU A 187 3.08 9.79 11.80
N GLY A 188 3.57 10.96 11.37
CA GLY A 188 2.77 12.18 11.26
C GLY A 188 1.60 12.00 10.29
N TRP A 189 1.85 11.42 9.12
CA TRP A 189 0.81 11.12 8.14
C TRP A 189 -0.27 10.18 8.72
N ARG A 190 0.13 9.12 9.42
CA ARG A 190 -0.79 8.17 10.07
C ARG A 190 -1.65 8.83 11.15
N ILE A 191 -1.07 9.69 11.99
CA ILE A 191 -1.83 10.42 13.02
C ILE A 191 -2.93 11.28 12.38
N LEU A 192 -2.66 11.88 11.23
CA LEU A 192 -3.60 12.78 10.57
C LEU A 192 -4.66 12.06 9.72
N PHE A 193 -4.31 10.94 9.09
CA PHE A 193 -5.13 10.36 8.01
C PHE A 193 -5.54 8.90 8.22
N LEU A 194 -4.94 8.17 9.19
CA LEU A 194 -5.31 6.79 9.44
C LEU A 194 -6.46 6.69 10.44
N HIS A 195 -7.61 6.21 9.95
CA HIS A 195 -8.73 5.80 10.78
C HIS A 195 -8.84 4.27 10.75
N ALA A 196 -8.14 3.61 11.68
CA ALA A 196 -8.01 2.15 11.72
C ALA A 196 -9.25 1.47 12.34
N ASN A 197 -10.41 1.62 11.70
CA ASN A 197 -11.67 0.99 12.13
C ASN A 197 -12.14 0.02 11.05
N GLU A 198 -12.50 -1.21 11.47
CA GLU A 198 -13.18 -2.18 10.60
C GLU A 198 -14.52 -1.61 10.09
N TYR A 199 -14.92 -2.03 8.89
CA TYR A 199 -16.19 -1.64 8.30
C TYR A 199 -17.36 -2.00 9.22
N GLN A 200 -18.24 -1.04 9.44
CA GLN A 200 -19.48 -1.25 10.19
C GLN A 200 -20.65 -1.27 9.21
N PRO A 201 -21.46 -2.33 9.21
CA PRO A 201 -22.65 -2.39 8.36
C PRO A 201 -23.64 -1.27 8.67
N ASP A 202 -24.25 -0.70 7.65
CA ASP A 202 -25.37 0.21 7.77
C ASP A 202 -26.67 -0.60 7.91
N ASN A 203 -27.32 -0.49 9.06
CA ASN A 203 -28.55 -1.22 9.37
C ASN A 203 -29.77 -0.77 8.54
N GLN A 204 -29.66 0.38 7.85
CA GLN A 204 -30.70 0.88 6.95
C GLN A 204 -30.56 0.31 5.52
N GLN A 205 -29.48 -0.42 5.25
CA GLN A 205 -29.16 -0.97 3.93
C GLN A 205 -29.31 -2.50 3.90
N THR A 206 -29.47 -3.03 2.68
CA THR A 206 -29.55 -4.48 2.48
C THR A 206 -28.21 -5.18 2.76
N LEU A 207 -28.24 -6.48 3.02
CA LEU A 207 -27.02 -7.29 3.17
C LEU A 207 -26.11 -7.23 1.92
N SER A 208 -26.72 -7.23 0.72
CA SER A 208 -25.98 -7.15 -0.53
C SER A 208 -25.29 -5.79 -0.70
N TRP A 209 -25.98 -4.70 -0.34
CA TRP A 209 -25.39 -3.36 -0.35
C TRP A 209 -24.22 -3.28 0.64
N ASN A 210 -24.41 -3.73 1.88
CA ASN A 210 -23.35 -3.75 2.88
C ASN A 210 -22.15 -4.59 2.45
N ARG A 211 -22.39 -5.73 1.78
CA ARG A 211 -21.30 -6.54 1.22
C ARG A 211 -20.53 -5.80 0.13
N GLY A 212 -21.25 -5.11 -0.77
CA GLY A 212 -20.63 -4.27 -1.79
C GLY A 212 -19.81 -3.13 -1.20
N ALA A 213 -20.38 -2.40 -0.24
CA ALA A 213 -19.70 -1.29 0.45
C ALA A 213 -18.44 -1.77 1.21
N TYR A 214 -18.51 -2.92 1.87
CA TYR A 214 -17.36 -3.55 2.51
C TYR A 214 -16.21 -3.83 1.53
N LEU A 215 -16.54 -4.42 0.37
CA LEU A 215 -15.53 -4.74 -0.65
C LEU A 215 -14.91 -3.48 -1.25
N VAL A 216 -15.73 -2.50 -1.66
CA VAL A 216 -15.26 -1.27 -2.31
C VAL A 216 -14.45 -0.37 -1.37
N GLN A 217 -14.77 -0.39 -0.06
CA GLN A 217 -14.07 0.44 0.90
C GLN A 217 -12.81 -0.22 1.47
N GLY A 218 -12.77 -1.56 1.49
CA GLY A 218 -11.71 -2.34 2.12
C GLY A 218 -10.68 -2.94 1.15
N LEU A 219 -11.05 -3.12 -0.13
CA LEU A 219 -10.20 -3.81 -1.13
C LEU A 219 -9.96 -3.00 -2.43
#